data_0f28534b5828bb35281d0a77ec441162
#
_entry.id   0f28534b5828bb35281d0a77ec441162
#
_cell.length_a   1.000
_cell.length_b   1.000
_cell.length_c   1.000
_cell.angle_alpha   90.00
_cell.angle_beta   90.00
_cell.angle_gamma   90.00
#
_symmetry.space_group_name_H-M   'P 1'
#
loop_
_entity.id
_entity.type
_entity.pdbx_description
1 polymer ?
#
loop_
_entity_poly.entity_id
_entity_poly.type
_entity_poly.pdbx_seq_one_letter_code
_entity_poly.pdbx_strand_id
1 'polypeptide(L)'
;MGMQELIITRPDDWHLHLRDGKVLKHTVAHSARYFARAIVMPNLAPPVITTELALAYRQRIVENIPDGQHFEPLMTLYLTDNTAPEEIQKAQESAKVFGIKLYPAGATTNSDSGVTDVQKVYPCLERMSELGLPLLIHGEITHTGVDIFDREQEFIDQTLVKLVDDFPQLKIVLEHITTRQAVEFVSGAAENVGATITPQHLLYNRNHMLVGGIRPHYYCLPILKRSEHQQALLDIVASGNPSFFLGTDSAPHATHTKENACGCAGCYSAHAALELYAEAFAAIGALDKLEAFAAFNGADFYGLPRNTETITLQQKAWQVPHSYAFGEHELSPLCAGEELQWTVLSEQ
;
A
#
# COMPACT_ATOMS: atom_id res chain seq x y z
N MET A 1 2.97 28.51 22.61
CA MET A 1 3.15 28.29 21.18
C MET A 1 1.76 27.96 20.64
N GLY A 2 1.31 28.57 19.52
CA GLY A 2 0.04 28.21 18.92
C GLY A 2 0.07 26.76 18.47
N MET A 3 -1.07 26.03 18.55
CA MET A 3 -1.19 24.70 17.96
C MET A 3 -0.96 24.82 16.46
N GLN A 4 -0.08 23.97 15.91
CA GLN A 4 0.14 23.94 14.48
C GLN A 4 -0.99 23.15 13.82
N GLU A 5 -1.59 23.72 12.78
CA GLU A 5 -2.58 23.05 11.93
C GLU A 5 -2.01 22.93 10.52
N LEU A 6 -2.32 21.81 9.89
CA LEU A 6 -2.00 21.52 8.51
C LEU A 6 -3.28 21.12 7.78
N ILE A 7 -3.70 21.93 6.84
CA ILE A 7 -4.85 21.64 5.98
C ILE A 7 -4.31 21.16 4.64
N ILE A 8 -4.72 19.99 4.24
CA ILE A 8 -4.34 19.40 2.95
C ILE A 8 -5.58 18.92 2.18
N THR A 9 -5.45 18.76 0.89
CA THR A 9 -6.44 18.06 0.07
C THR A 9 -6.66 16.65 0.63
N ARG A 10 -7.90 16.19 0.68
CA ARG A 10 -8.25 14.85 1.16
C ARG A 10 -7.50 13.79 0.35
N PRO A 11 -6.68 12.93 1.00
CA PRO A 11 -5.78 12.02 0.31
C PRO A 11 -6.49 10.81 -0.30
N ASP A 12 -5.73 10.07 -1.13
CA ASP A 12 -6.06 8.75 -1.61
C ASP A 12 -5.03 7.73 -1.08
N ASP A 13 -5.46 6.49 -0.86
CA ASP A 13 -4.56 5.39 -0.51
C ASP A 13 -4.34 4.47 -1.73
N TRP A 14 -3.11 4.46 -2.25
CA TRP A 14 -2.80 3.71 -3.46
C TRP A 14 -2.40 2.26 -3.21
N HIS A 15 -2.53 1.78 -1.95
CA HIS A 15 -2.32 0.37 -1.60
C HIS A 15 -2.99 0.01 -0.26
N LEU A 16 -4.11 -0.69 -0.30
CA LEU A 16 -4.90 -0.98 0.90
C LEU A 16 -5.45 -2.41 0.90
N HIS A 17 -5.30 -3.11 2.05
CA HIS A 17 -5.93 -4.40 2.31
C HIS A 17 -7.13 -4.24 3.27
N LEU A 18 -8.32 -4.54 2.80
CA LEU A 18 -9.54 -4.46 3.62
C LEU A 18 -9.95 -5.82 4.21
N ARG A 19 -9.43 -6.93 3.65
CA ARG A 19 -9.93 -8.29 3.89
C ARG A 19 -11.39 -8.41 3.44
N ASP A 20 -12.16 -9.39 3.97
CA ASP A 20 -13.55 -9.61 3.54
C ASP A 20 -14.42 -10.11 4.70
N GLY A 21 -15.73 -10.16 4.50
CA GLY A 21 -16.72 -10.66 5.45
C GLY A 21 -16.88 -9.77 6.68
N LYS A 22 -17.00 -10.36 7.87
CA LYS A 22 -17.34 -9.67 9.12
C LYS A 22 -16.37 -8.56 9.53
N VAL A 23 -15.13 -8.55 8.99
CA VAL A 23 -14.12 -7.56 9.35
C VAL A 23 -14.25 -6.26 8.53
N LEU A 24 -14.93 -6.28 7.37
CA LEU A 24 -15.04 -5.12 6.47
C LEU A 24 -15.57 -3.88 7.19
N LYS A 25 -16.57 -4.00 8.04
CA LYS A 25 -17.13 -2.86 8.78
C LYS A 25 -16.12 -2.10 9.64
N HIS A 26 -15.05 -2.79 10.09
CA HIS A 26 -14.01 -2.17 10.91
C HIS A 26 -12.92 -1.55 10.04
N THR A 27 -12.45 -2.28 9.02
CA THR A 27 -11.35 -1.85 8.15
C THR A 27 -11.78 -0.73 7.22
N VAL A 28 -12.98 -0.82 6.64
CA VAL A 28 -13.55 0.23 5.78
C VAL A 28 -13.76 1.53 6.58
N ALA A 29 -14.29 1.46 7.80
CA ALA A 29 -14.54 2.65 8.62
C ALA A 29 -13.25 3.42 8.93
N HIS A 30 -12.15 2.73 9.24
CA HIS A 30 -10.87 3.39 9.47
C HIS A 30 -10.31 4.05 8.20
N SER A 31 -10.37 3.37 7.05
CA SER A 31 -9.86 3.93 5.79
C SER A 31 -10.73 5.08 5.26
N ALA A 32 -12.05 4.94 5.29
CA ALA A 32 -13.00 5.95 4.83
C ALA A 32 -12.94 7.26 5.64
N ARG A 33 -12.44 7.21 6.89
CA ARG A 33 -12.22 8.40 7.72
C ARG A 33 -11.22 9.37 7.07
N TYR A 34 -10.22 8.86 6.37
CA TYR A 34 -9.12 9.66 5.83
C TYR A 34 -9.21 9.83 4.32
N PHE A 35 -9.43 8.72 3.61
CA PHE A 35 -9.22 8.63 2.18
C PHE A 35 -10.52 8.83 1.41
N ALA A 36 -10.43 9.60 0.31
CA ALA A 36 -11.54 9.71 -0.64
C ALA A 36 -11.64 8.44 -1.50
N ARG A 37 -10.50 7.86 -1.85
CA ARG A 37 -10.39 6.65 -2.68
C ARG A 37 -9.27 5.75 -2.15
N ALA A 38 -9.36 4.44 -2.45
CA ALA A 38 -8.21 3.57 -2.26
C ALA A 38 -8.13 2.47 -3.32
N ILE A 39 -6.89 2.15 -3.76
CA ILE A 39 -6.59 0.93 -4.52
C ILE A 39 -6.67 -0.27 -3.58
N VAL A 40 -7.67 -1.12 -3.80
CA VAL A 40 -7.95 -2.27 -2.93
C VAL A 40 -7.28 -3.52 -3.46
N MET A 41 -6.43 -4.12 -2.64
CA MET A 41 -5.65 -5.30 -2.99
C MET A 41 -6.51 -6.57 -3.09
N PRO A 42 -6.20 -7.46 -4.06
CA PRO A 42 -7.07 -8.57 -4.45
C PRO A 42 -6.71 -9.89 -3.75
N ASN A 43 -5.72 -9.94 -2.87
CA ASN A 43 -5.20 -11.18 -2.24
C ASN A 43 -6.07 -11.69 -1.09
N LEU A 44 -7.33 -11.92 -1.37
CA LEU A 44 -8.26 -12.63 -0.48
C LEU A 44 -8.00 -14.15 -0.52
N ALA A 45 -8.76 -14.90 0.24
CA ALA A 45 -8.82 -16.36 0.17
C ALA A 45 -10.28 -16.81 -0.08
N PRO A 46 -10.64 -17.17 -1.33
CA PRO A 46 -9.84 -17.20 -2.56
C PRO A 46 -9.52 -15.79 -3.12
N PRO A 47 -8.47 -15.66 -3.96
CA PRO A 47 -8.08 -14.37 -4.53
C PRO A 47 -9.09 -13.86 -5.58
N VAL A 48 -9.10 -12.53 -5.77
CA VAL A 48 -9.97 -11.84 -6.73
C VAL A 48 -9.31 -11.86 -8.12
N ILE A 49 -9.55 -12.90 -8.89
CA ILE A 49 -8.88 -13.16 -10.18
C ILE A 49 -9.70 -12.74 -11.41
N THR A 50 -10.97 -12.35 -11.23
CA THR A 50 -11.84 -11.93 -12.34
C THR A 50 -12.54 -10.60 -12.02
N THR A 51 -12.96 -9.92 -13.07
CA THR A 51 -13.74 -8.68 -12.99
C THR A 51 -15.03 -8.87 -12.21
N GLU A 52 -15.73 -9.97 -12.43
CA GLU A 52 -16.96 -10.29 -11.70
C GLU A 52 -16.71 -10.39 -10.19
N LEU A 53 -15.66 -11.09 -9.78
CA LEU A 53 -15.26 -11.19 -8.37
C LEU A 53 -14.87 -9.82 -7.79
N ALA A 54 -14.19 -8.97 -8.58
CA ALA A 54 -13.82 -7.63 -8.17
C ALA A 54 -15.06 -6.74 -7.94
N LEU A 55 -16.04 -6.80 -8.83
CA LEU A 55 -17.31 -6.07 -8.69
C LEU A 55 -18.12 -6.56 -7.49
N ALA A 56 -18.18 -7.87 -7.27
CA ALA A 56 -18.85 -8.45 -6.11
C ALA A 56 -18.14 -8.05 -4.80
N TYR A 57 -16.82 -8.02 -4.77
CA TYR A 57 -16.05 -7.54 -3.61
C TYR A 57 -16.26 -6.04 -3.39
N ARG A 58 -16.23 -5.24 -4.46
CA ARG A 58 -16.55 -3.81 -4.38
C ARG A 58 -17.90 -3.55 -3.74
N GLN A 59 -18.94 -4.30 -4.14
CA GLN A 59 -20.29 -4.16 -3.57
C GLN A 59 -20.26 -4.38 -2.04
N ARG A 60 -19.58 -5.43 -1.56
CA ARG A 60 -19.46 -5.71 -0.13
C ARG A 60 -18.72 -4.60 0.62
N ILE A 61 -17.68 -3.98 0.00
CA ILE A 61 -16.98 -2.83 0.59
C ILE A 61 -17.93 -1.65 0.72
N VAL A 62 -18.64 -1.30 -0.36
CA VAL A 62 -19.56 -0.15 -0.40
C VAL A 62 -20.68 -0.29 0.64
N GLU A 63 -21.21 -1.49 0.85
CA GLU A 63 -22.21 -1.78 1.88
C GLU A 63 -21.70 -1.61 3.32
N ASN A 64 -20.39 -1.52 3.51
CA ASN A 64 -19.74 -1.34 4.81
C ASN A 64 -19.15 0.08 5.02
N ILE A 65 -19.37 1.01 4.07
CA ILE A 65 -19.00 2.41 4.27
C ILE A 65 -19.95 3.00 5.34
N PRO A 66 -19.43 3.64 6.39
CA PRO A 66 -20.27 4.29 7.39
C PRO A 66 -21.17 5.37 6.82
N ASP A 67 -22.37 5.51 7.38
CA ASP A 67 -23.31 6.55 6.96
C ASP A 67 -22.69 7.95 7.02
N GLY A 68 -22.88 8.72 5.96
CA GLY A 68 -22.34 10.06 5.83
C GLY A 68 -20.86 10.15 5.42
N GLN A 69 -20.17 9.03 5.26
CA GLN A 69 -18.81 9.00 4.72
C GLN A 69 -18.80 8.71 3.22
N HIS A 70 -17.86 9.32 2.51
CA HIS A 70 -17.60 9.08 1.09
C HIS A 70 -16.27 8.35 0.94
N PHE A 71 -16.30 7.17 0.30
CA PHE A 71 -15.12 6.38 0.01
C PHE A 71 -15.34 5.58 -1.27
N GLU A 72 -14.45 5.75 -2.25
CA GLU A 72 -14.53 5.00 -3.52
C GLU A 72 -13.46 3.90 -3.55
N PRO A 73 -13.83 2.63 -3.48
CA PRO A 73 -12.90 1.52 -3.67
C PRO A 73 -12.57 1.36 -5.16
N LEU A 74 -11.30 1.53 -5.50
CA LEU A 74 -10.70 1.30 -6.80
C LEU A 74 -10.18 -0.13 -6.82
N MET A 75 -10.85 -1.02 -7.55
CA MET A 75 -10.59 -2.45 -7.48
C MET A 75 -9.35 -2.85 -8.28
N THR A 76 -8.78 -4.00 -7.94
CA THR A 76 -7.69 -4.63 -8.67
C THR A 76 -7.98 -6.11 -8.91
N LEU A 77 -7.35 -6.70 -9.94
CA LEU A 77 -7.35 -8.15 -10.13
C LEU A 77 -6.01 -8.74 -9.69
N TYR A 78 -6.09 -9.95 -9.18
CA TYR A 78 -4.94 -10.77 -8.84
C TYR A 78 -4.43 -11.48 -10.09
N LEU A 79 -3.19 -11.16 -10.52
CA LEU A 79 -2.56 -11.77 -11.69
C LEU A 79 -2.04 -13.17 -11.32
N THR A 80 -2.39 -14.16 -12.14
CA THR A 80 -1.94 -15.54 -12.01
C THR A 80 -1.31 -16.04 -13.32
N ASP A 81 -0.58 -17.13 -13.27
CA ASP A 81 -0.03 -17.79 -14.49
C ASP A 81 -1.12 -18.13 -15.52
N ASN A 82 -2.38 -18.23 -15.12
CA ASN A 82 -3.51 -18.62 -15.96
C ASN A 82 -4.44 -17.46 -16.32
N THR A 83 -4.11 -16.24 -15.97
CA THR A 83 -4.92 -15.07 -16.33
C THR A 83 -4.92 -14.90 -17.85
N ALA A 84 -6.10 -14.79 -18.44
CA ALA A 84 -6.25 -14.61 -19.88
C ALA A 84 -6.26 -13.11 -20.24
N PRO A 85 -5.68 -12.68 -21.41
CA PRO A 85 -5.71 -11.29 -21.86
C PRO A 85 -7.14 -10.72 -22.01
N GLU A 86 -8.12 -11.57 -22.29
CA GLU A 86 -9.54 -11.17 -22.36
C GLU A 86 -10.08 -10.71 -21.01
N GLU A 87 -9.54 -11.21 -19.90
CA GLU A 87 -9.94 -10.75 -18.56
C GLU A 87 -9.40 -9.33 -18.29
N ILE A 88 -8.22 -9.00 -18.82
CA ILE A 88 -7.66 -7.64 -18.77
C ILE A 88 -8.56 -6.65 -19.53
N GLN A 89 -9.08 -7.06 -20.69
CA GLN A 89 -10.04 -6.27 -21.46
C GLN A 89 -11.32 -6.00 -20.66
N LYS A 90 -11.92 -7.05 -20.05
CA LYS A 90 -13.13 -6.91 -19.21
C LYS A 90 -12.88 -6.00 -18.00
N ALA A 91 -11.70 -6.12 -17.38
CA ALA A 91 -11.30 -5.29 -16.27
C ALA A 91 -11.34 -3.80 -16.65
N GLN A 92 -10.72 -3.43 -17.77
CA GLN A 92 -10.73 -2.07 -18.29
C GLN A 92 -12.15 -1.58 -18.63
N GLU A 93 -12.96 -2.41 -19.31
CA GLU A 93 -14.33 -2.08 -19.70
C GLU A 93 -15.27 -1.88 -18.50
N SER A 94 -14.97 -2.48 -17.36
CA SER A 94 -15.75 -2.34 -16.13
C SER A 94 -15.73 -0.92 -15.56
N ALA A 95 -14.71 -0.13 -15.85
CA ALA A 95 -14.43 1.18 -15.26
C ALA A 95 -14.39 1.17 -13.72
N LYS A 96 -14.16 0.02 -13.10
CA LYS A 96 -14.06 -0.18 -11.65
C LYS A 96 -12.78 -0.89 -11.23
N VAL A 97 -12.05 -1.47 -12.19
CA VAL A 97 -10.72 -2.05 -11.98
C VAL A 97 -9.68 -1.05 -12.48
N PHE A 98 -8.77 -0.66 -11.59
CA PHE A 98 -7.80 0.40 -11.81
C PHE A 98 -6.35 -0.09 -11.89
N GLY A 99 -6.14 -1.38 -11.78
CA GLY A 99 -4.83 -2.00 -11.89
C GLY A 99 -4.89 -3.52 -11.76
N ILE A 100 -3.82 -4.16 -12.19
CA ILE A 100 -3.62 -5.61 -12.06
C ILE A 100 -2.45 -5.83 -11.13
N LYS A 101 -2.66 -6.61 -10.07
CA LYS A 101 -1.66 -6.86 -9.03
C LYS A 101 -0.87 -8.12 -9.29
N LEU A 102 0.42 -7.99 -9.45
CA LEU A 102 1.39 -9.07 -9.52
C LEU A 102 1.97 -9.34 -8.14
N TYR A 103 1.75 -10.56 -7.65
CA TYR A 103 2.50 -11.17 -6.56
C TYR A 103 3.39 -12.27 -7.13
N PRO A 104 4.70 -12.28 -6.89
CA PRO A 104 5.49 -13.49 -7.08
C PRO A 104 4.96 -14.59 -6.16
N ALA A 105 4.83 -15.82 -6.66
CA ALA A 105 4.27 -16.94 -5.91
C ALA A 105 5.01 -17.15 -4.59
N GLY A 106 4.29 -17.13 -3.46
CA GLY A 106 4.85 -17.30 -2.11
C GLY A 106 5.57 -16.08 -1.53
N ALA A 107 5.44 -14.88 -2.12
CA ALA A 107 6.14 -13.68 -1.64
C ALA A 107 5.57 -13.14 -0.32
N THR A 108 4.26 -13.22 -0.12
CA THR A 108 3.57 -12.66 1.05
C THR A 108 2.30 -13.45 1.39
N THR A 109 1.51 -12.96 2.32
CA THR A 109 0.24 -13.58 2.73
C THR A 109 -0.72 -13.75 1.54
N ASN A 110 -1.29 -14.96 1.37
CA ASN A 110 -2.21 -15.32 0.29
C ASN A 110 -1.62 -15.12 -1.12
N SER A 111 -0.31 -15.34 -1.31
CA SER A 111 0.36 -15.20 -2.60
C SER A 111 0.72 -16.53 -3.28
N ASP A 112 0.25 -17.67 -2.77
CA ASP A 112 0.55 -18.99 -3.33
C ASP A 112 0.08 -19.17 -4.78
N SER A 113 -1.02 -18.49 -5.15
CA SER A 113 -1.55 -18.48 -6.53
C SER A 113 -0.90 -17.44 -7.44
N GLY A 114 0.15 -16.76 -6.98
CA GLY A 114 0.85 -15.71 -7.69
C GLY A 114 1.59 -16.19 -8.93
N VAL A 115 2.26 -15.27 -9.58
CA VAL A 115 3.02 -15.50 -10.80
C VAL A 115 4.30 -16.27 -10.47
N THR A 116 4.49 -17.42 -11.10
CA THR A 116 5.68 -18.26 -10.92
C THR A 116 6.83 -17.89 -11.86
N ASP A 117 6.48 -17.34 -13.05
CA ASP A 117 7.40 -16.80 -14.04
C ASP A 117 6.71 -15.65 -14.77
N VAL A 118 7.32 -14.46 -14.74
CA VAL A 118 6.74 -13.26 -15.35
C VAL A 118 6.54 -13.40 -16.87
N GLN A 119 7.31 -14.23 -17.54
CA GLN A 119 7.17 -14.47 -18.97
C GLN A 119 5.83 -15.14 -19.35
N LYS A 120 5.25 -15.93 -18.45
CA LYS A 120 3.93 -16.55 -18.67
C LYS A 120 2.81 -15.55 -18.82
N VAL A 121 2.95 -14.39 -18.20
CA VAL A 121 1.93 -13.33 -18.19
C VAL A 121 2.21 -12.21 -19.19
N TYR A 122 3.26 -12.32 -20.02
CA TYR A 122 3.58 -11.32 -21.06
C TYR A 122 2.38 -10.97 -21.95
N PRO A 123 1.55 -11.92 -22.43
CA PRO A 123 0.34 -11.55 -23.19
C PRO A 123 -0.64 -10.65 -22.40
N CYS A 124 -0.73 -10.82 -21.10
CA CYS A 124 -1.52 -9.94 -20.26
C CYS A 124 -0.86 -8.56 -20.13
N LEU A 125 0.47 -8.49 -19.96
CA LEU A 125 1.22 -7.23 -19.84
C LEU A 125 1.15 -6.42 -21.14
N GLU A 126 1.23 -7.07 -22.29
CA GLU A 126 1.02 -6.45 -23.60
C GLU A 126 -0.37 -5.84 -23.69
N ARG A 127 -1.41 -6.59 -23.28
CA ARG A 127 -2.79 -6.10 -23.28
C ARG A 127 -2.99 -4.94 -22.30
N MET A 128 -2.38 -5.00 -21.11
CA MET A 128 -2.41 -3.90 -20.14
C MET A 128 -1.75 -2.64 -20.70
N SER A 129 -0.60 -2.78 -21.37
CA SER A 129 0.11 -1.67 -22.01
C SER A 129 -0.75 -0.99 -23.09
N GLU A 130 -1.43 -1.78 -23.96
CA GLU A 130 -2.35 -1.26 -24.97
C GLU A 130 -3.54 -0.49 -24.39
N LEU A 131 -4.06 -0.97 -23.27
CA LEU A 131 -5.26 -0.41 -22.63
C LEU A 131 -4.95 0.70 -21.62
N GLY A 132 -3.67 0.92 -21.30
CA GLY A 132 -3.25 1.89 -20.26
C GLY A 132 -3.62 1.45 -18.84
N LEU A 133 -3.80 0.14 -18.59
CA LEU A 133 -4.12 -0.39 -17.27
C LEU A 133 -2.82 -0.67 -16.49
N PRO A 134 -2.60 -0.06 -15.31
CA PRO A 134 -1.34 -0.19 -14.59
C PRO A 134 -1.07 -1.59 -14.05
N LEU A 135 0.21 -2.00 -14.04
CA LEU A 135 0.73 -3.15 -13.32
C LEU A 135 1.23 -2.72 -11.94
N LEU A 136 0.70 -3.34 -10.90
CA LEU A 136 1.04 -3.09 -9.51
C LEU A 136 1.86 -4.27 -9.00
N ILE A 137 3.10 -4.04 -8.54
CA ILE A 137 4.04 -5.13 -8.30
C ILE A 137 4.44 -5.21 -6.83
N HIS A 138 4.27 -6.39 -6.21
CA HIS A 138 5.02 -6.75 -5.02
C HIS A 138 6.42 -7.20 -5.46
N GLY A 139 7.42 -6.33 -5.26
CA GLY A 139 8.73 -6.45 -5.87
C GLY A 139 9.72 -7.27 -5.04
N GLU A 140 9.45 -8.54 -4.76
CA GLU A 140 10.39 -9.43 -4.09
C GLU A 140 10.55 -10.76 -4.82
N ILE A 141 11.77 -11.26 -4.95
CA ILE A 141 11.98 -12.65 -5.37
C ILE A 141 11.72 -13.61 -4.21
N THR A 142 11.27 -14.83 -4.55
CA THR A 142 10.88 -15.84 -3.55
C THR A 142 11.87 -16.99 -3.43
N HIS A 143 13.00 -16.92 -4.11
CA HIS A 143 14.02 -17.95 -4.05
C HIS A 143 14.60 -18.09 -2.64
N THR A 144 14.56 -19.30 -2.08
CA THR A 144 14.94 -19.58 -0.68
C THR A 144 16.42 -19.32 -0.36
N GLY A 145 17.29 -19.26 -1.37
CA GLY A 145 18.71 -18.94 -1.21
C GLY A 145 19.03 -17.46 -1.09
N VAL A 146 18.04 -16.58 -1.29
CA VAL A 146 18.22 -15.13 -1.19
C VAL A 146 17.82 -14.65 0.20
N ASP A 147 18.69 -13.85 0.81
CA ASP A 147 18.40 -13.21 2.10
C ASP A 147 17.13 -12.35 1.99
N ILE A 148 16.26 -12.46 2.99
CA ILE A 148 14.99 -11.76 3.03
C ILE A 148 15.16 -10.22 2.94
N PHE A 149 16.31 -9.70 3.35
CA PHE A 149 16.61 -8.27 3.28
C PHE A 149 17.07 -7.81 1.89
N ASP A 150 17.45 -8.73 0.99
CA ASP A 150 17.97 -8.45 -0.34
C ASP A 150 16.95 -8.74 -1.46
N ARG A 151 15.81 -9.34 -1.14
CA ARG A 151 14.80 -9.82 -2.09
C ARG A 151 14.27 -8.73 -3.03
N GLU A 152 14.08 -7.51 -2.54
CA GLU A 152 13.60 -6.39 -3.36
C GLU A 152 14.66 -5.94 -4.38
N GLN A 153 15.92 -5.82 -3.96
CA GLN A 153 17.02 -5.49 -4.87
C GLN A 153 17.16 -6.56 -5.96
N GLU A 154 17.18 -7.83 -5.56
CA GLU A 154 17.30 -8.94 -6.51
C GLU A 154 16.12 -9.00 -7.50
N PHE A 155 14.91 -8.63 -7.07
CA PHE A 155 13.76 -8.52 -7.97
C PHE A 155 13.95 -7.41 -8.99
N ILE A 156 14.45 -6.25 -8.58
CA ILE A 156 14.75 -5.14 -9.47
C ILE A 156 15.75 -5.58 -10.53
N ASP A 157 16.87 -6.15 -10.11
CA ASP A 157 17.99 -6.52 -10.99
C ASP A 157 17.62 -7.67 -11.95
N GLN A 158 16.90 -8.69 -11.47
CA GLN A 158 16.63 -9.90 -12.25
C GLN A 158 15.33 -9.81 -13.08
N THR A 159 14.36 -9.00 -12.66
CA THR A 159 13.01 -9.01 -13.23
C THR A 159 12.55 -7.64 -13.70
N LEU A 160 12.60 -6.63 -12.82
CA LEU A 160 11.94 -5.35 -13.08
C LEU A 160 12.62 -4.55 -14.20
N VAL A 161 13.95 -4.51 -14.22
CA VAL A 161 14.72 -3.84 -15.29
C VAL A 161 14.30 -4.36 -16.65
N LYS A 162 14.31 -5.69 -16.81
CA LYS A 162 13.91 -6.33 -18.08
C LYS A 162 12.44 -6.07 -18.42
N LEU A 163 11.55 -6.08 -17.43
CA LEU A 163 10.12 -5.87 -17.64
C LEU A 163 9.84 -4.43 -18.14
N VAL A 164 10.51 -3.43 -17.60
CA VAL A 164 10.40 -2.03 -18.05
C VAL A 164 10.96 -1.87 -19.47
N ASP A 165 12.07 -2.54 -19.79
CA ASP A 165 12.65 -2.52 -21.15
C ASP A 165 11.75 -3.21 -22.18
N ASP A 166 11.15 -4.35 -21.82
CA ASP A 166 10.25 -5.10 -22.71
C ASP A 166 8.91 -4.38 -22.94
N PHE A 167 8.42 -3.61 -21.95
CA PHE A 167 7.13 -2.92 -21.99
C PHE A 167 7.26 -1.41 -21.68
N PRO A 168 7.93 -0.61 -22.52
CA PRO A 168 8.26 0.78 -22.21
C PRO A 168 7.07 1.72 -22.11
N GLN A 169 5.86 1.29 -22.51
CA GLN A 169 4.63 2.08 -22.40
C GLN A 169 3.74 1.62 -21.24
N LEU A 170 4.03 0.48 -20.62
CA LEU A 170 3.26 -0.03 -19.49
C LEU A 170 3.44 0.86 -18.27
N LYS A 171 2.35 1.31 -17.68
CA LYS A 171 2.40 1.95 -16.36
C LYS A 171 2.72 0.92 -15.29
N ILE A 172 3.74 1.15 -14.50
CA ILE A 172 4.18 0.25 -13.44
C ILE A 172 4.25 0.98 -12.11
N VAL A 173 3.67 0.41 -11.07
CA VAL A 173 3.87 0.84 -9.68
C VAL A 173 4.65 -0.24 -8.95
N LEU A 174 5.89 0.07 -8.56
CA LEU A 174 6.63 -0.73 -7.59
C LEU A 174 6.10 -0.40 -6.20
N GLU A 175 5.31 -1.30 -5.64
CA GLU A 175 4.55 -0.99 -4.42
C GLU A 175 5.38 -1.20 -3.15
N HIS A 176 5.05 -0.40 -2.10
CA HIS A 176 5.61 -0.48 -0.73
C HIS A 176 7.14 -0.70 -0.72
N ILE A 177 7.85 0.12 -1.50
CA ILE A 177 9.31 0.01 -1.62
C ILE A 177 10.01 0.21 -0.28
N THR A 178 11.14 -0.49 -0.12
CA THR A 178 11.84 -0.54 1.16
C THR A 178 13.33 -0.28 1.08
N THR A 179 13.92 -0.25 -0.12
CA THR A 179 15.37 -0.17 -0.31
C THR A 179 15.81 1.12 -1.01
N ARG A 180 17.06 1.50 -0.79
CA ARG A 180 17.74 2.56 -1.56
C ARG A 180 17.73 2.23 -3.06
N GLN A 181 17.94 0.97 -3.43
CA GLN A 181 17.97 0.53 -4.82
C GLN A 181 16.61 0.75 -5.52
N ALA A 182 15.49 0.53 -4.83
CA ALA A 182 14.17 0.84 -5.36
C ALA A 182 13.98 2.36 -5.56
N VAL A 183 14.45 3.17 -4.60
CA VAL A 183 14.44 4.64 -4.74
C VAL A 183 15.26 5.09 -5.96
N GLU A 184 16.47 4.58 -6.11
CA GLU A 184 17.37 4.92 -7.23
C GLU A 184 16.77 4.47 -8.57
N PHE A 185 16.22 3.25 -8.64
CA PHE A 185 15.58 2.71 -9.83
C PHE A 185 14.40 3.59 -10.28
N VAL A 186 13.43 3.85 -9.40
CA VAL A 186 12.23 4.63 -9.74
C VAL A 186 12.58 6.09 -10.05
N SER A 187 13.56 6.67 -9.35
CA SER A 187 14.02 8.05 -9.64
C SER A 187 14.70 8.17 -11.01
N GLY A 188 15.31 7.10 -11.51
CA GLY A 188 15.97 7.06 -12.82
C GLY A 188 15.07 6.55 -13.95
N ALA A 189 13.89 6.05 -13.65
CA ALA A 189 12.95 5.50 -14.62
C ALA A 189 12.15 6.59 -15.35
N ALA A 190 11.41 6.20 -16.39
CA ALA A 190 10.49 7.08 -17.10
C ALA A 190 9.23 7.39 -16.25
N GLU A 191 8.47 8.41 -16.64
CA GLU A 191 7.29 8.92 -15.90
C GLU A 191 6.15 7.89 -15.73
N ASN A 192 6.17 6.80 -16.49
CA ASN A 192 5.22 5.71 -16.37
C ASN A 192 5.61 4.68 -15.29
N VAL A 193 6.69 4.91 -14.54
CA VAL A 193 7.09 4.11 -13.39
C VAL A 193 6.97 4.94 -12.12
N GLY A 194 6.17 4.47 -11.18
CA GLY A 194 6.00 5.09 -9.87
C GLY A 194 6.18 4.08 -8.73
N ALA A 195 6.15 4.57 -7.50
CA ALA A 195 6.25 3.72 -6.31
C ALA A 195 5.38 4.22 -5.16
N THR A 196 4.83 3.28 -4.39
CA THR A 196 4.21 3.59 -3.10
C THR A 196 5.20 3.42 -1.95
N ILE A 197 5.08 4.27 -0.93
CA ILE A 197 5.87 4.18 0.31
C ILE A 197 4.91 4.17 1.48
N THR A 198 5.09 3.21 2.39
CA THR A 198 4.22 3.00 3.55
C THR A 198 4.68 3.77 4.79
N PRO A 199 3.79 4.07 5.74
CA PRO A 199 4.19 4.77 6.95
C PRO A 199 5.15 3.94 7.81
N GLN A 200 4.98 2.60 7.86
CA GLN A 200 5.88 1.74 8.63
C GLN A 200 7.32 1.74 8.10
N HIS A 201 7.53 1.83 6.78
CA HIS A 201 8.88 1.89 6.21
C HIS A 201 9.53 3.27 6.34
N LEU A 202 8.75 4.34 6.52
CA LEU A 202 9.27 5.66 6.86
C LEU A 202 9.63 5.77 8.35
N LEU A 203 8.76 5.29 9.25
CA LEU A 203 8.91 5.45 10.69
C LEU A 203 9.89 4.46 11.30
N TYR A 204 10.00 3.23 10.75
CA TYR A 204 10.68 2.12 11.40
C TYR A 204 11.70 1.45 10.49
N ASN A 205 12.67 0.80 11.12
CA ASN A 205 13.64 -0.09 10.49
C ASN A 205 13.71 -1.41 11.28
N ARG A 206 14.52 -2.35 10.83
CA ARG A 206 14.61 -3.69 11.42
C ARG A 206 14.96 -3.71 12.92
N ASN A 207 15.63 -2.68 13.46
CA ASN A 207 15.93 -2.61 14.89
C ASN A 207 14.64 -2.49 15.71
N HIS A 208 13.64 -1.73 15.24
CA HIS A 208 12.35 -1.60 15.91
C HIS A 208 11.60 -2.92 16.00
N MET A 209 11.83 -3.84 15.07
CA MET A 209 11.21 -5.17 15.06
C MET A 209 11.96 -6.18 15.95
N LEU A 210 13.30 -6.07 16.07
CA LEU A 210 14.15 -7.15 16.59
C LEU A 210 14.91 -6.79 17.88
N VAL A 211 15.18 -5.50 18.18
CA VAL A 211 15.96 -5.12 19.35
C VAL A 211 15.10 -5.06 20.60
N GLY A 212 15.56 -5.74 21.65
CA GLY A 212 14.84 -5.80 22.93
C GLY A 212 13.70 -6.82 22.96
N GLY A 213 13.60 -7.67 21.95
CA GLY A 213 12.59 -8.72 21.79
C GLY A 213 11.90 -8.62 20.42
N ILE A 214 11.30 -9.74 20.01
CA ILE A 214 10.55 -9.80 18.75
C ILE A 214 9.23 -9.04 18.90
N ARG A 215 8.95 -8.14 17.97
CA ARG A 215 7.70 -7.38 17.92
C ARG A 215 6.88 -7.78 16.69
N PRO A 216 5.97 -8.76 16.82
CA PRO A 216 5.24 -9.33 15.68
C PRO A 216 4.41 -8.31 14.90
N HIS A 217 3.88 -7.27 15.56
CA HIS A 217 3.05 -6.27 14.94
C HIS A 217 3.80 -5.30 14.01
N TYR A 218 5.15 -5.31 14.05
CA TYR A 218 6.04 -4.61 13.12
C TYR A 218 6.48 -5.50 11.94
N TYR A 219 6.17 -6.80 11.97
CA TYR A 219 6.52 -7.71 10.89
C TYR A 219 5.57 -7.55 9.71
N CYS A 220 6.14 -7.18 8.56
CA CYS A 220 5.48 -7.03 7.27
C CYS A 220 6.38 -7.60 6.16
N LEU A 221 5.84 -7.77 4.96
CA LEU A 221 6.58 -8.09 3.75
C LEU A 221 6.19 -7.09 2.65
N PRO A 222 7.18 -6.42 2.03
CA PRO A 222 8.64 -6.53 2.28
C PRO A 222 9.02 -6.13 3.70
N ILE A 223 10.03 -6.85 4.24
CA ILE A 223 10.45 -6.68 5.64
C ILE A 223 11.11 -5.31 5.87
N LEU A 224 10.97 -4.76 7.09
CA LEU A 224 11.68 -3.55 7.51
C LEU A 224 13.19 -3.73 7.32
N LYS A 225 13.83 -2.81 6.62
CA LYS A 225 15.24 -2.88 6.22
C LYS A 225 16.18 -2.23 7.24
N ARG A 226 17.45 -2.07 6.88
CA ARG A 226 18.45 -1.30 7.64
C ARG A 226 18.11 0.19 7.65
N SER A 227 18.67 0.92 8.62
CA SER A 227 18.48 2.38 8.74
C SER A 227 18.94 3.17 7.50
N GLU A 228 19.94 2.71 6.76
CA GLU A 228 20.39 3.35 5.52
C GLU A 228 19.35 3.30 4.39
N HIS A 229 18.56 2.25 4.33
CA HIS A 229 17.43 2.14 3.39
C HIS A 229 16.26 3.03 3.84
N GLN A 230 15.91 2.99 5.12
CA GLN A 230 14.92 3.91 5.70
C GLN A 230 15.28 5.37 5.41
N GLN A 231 16.56 5.75 5.58
CA GLN A 231 17.02 7.11 5.30
C GLN A 231 16.82 7.47 3.82
N ALA A 232 17.07 6.55 2.88
CA ALA A 232 16.82 6.79 1.46
C ALA A 232 15.33 7.04 1.16
N LEU A 233 14.41 6.35 1.85
CA LEU A 233 12.97 6.61 1.74
C LEU A 233 12.60 7.98 2.32
N LEU A 234 13.17 8.38 3.45
CA LEU A 234 12.96 9.70 4.04
C LEU A 234 13.50 10.82 3.16
N ASP A 235 14.68 10.64 2.57
CA ASP A 235 15.29 11.61 1.67
C ASP A 235 14.45 11.81 0.40
N ILE A 236 13.90 10.74 -0.18
CA ILE A 236 13.11 10.86 -1.41
C ILE A 236 11.76 11.53 -1.16
N VAL A 237 11.07 11.25 -0.06
CA VAL A 237 9.80 11.94 0.24
C VAL A 237 10.03 13.41 0.59
N ALA A 238 11.15 13.74 1.23
CA ALA A 238 11.57 15.12 1.48
C ALA A 238 11.89 15.90 0.19
N SER A 239 12.35 15.22 -0.86
CA SER A 239 12.64 15.85 -2.15
C SER A 239 11.38 16.34 -2.88
N GLY A 240 10.21 15.74 -2.59
CA GLY A 240 8.96 16.02 -3.31
C GLY A 240 8.89 15.41 -4.71
N ASN A 241 9.70 14.39 -5.02
CA ASN A 241 9.67 13.71 -6.32
C ASN A 241 8.29 13.10 -6.59
N PRO A 242 7.60 13.46 -7.71
CA PRO A 242 6.21 13.06 -7.99
C PRO A 242 6.04 11.58 -8.33
N SER A 243 7.11 10.84 -8.62
CA SER A 243 7.04 9.39 -8.87
C SER A 243 6.78 8.58 -7.60
N PHE A 244 6.81 9.21 -6.41
CA PHE A 244 6.57 8.55 -5.13
C PHE A 244 5.31 9.10 -4.47
N PHE A 245 4.45 8.19 -3.99
CA PHE A 245 3.16 8.56 -3.42
C PHE A 245 2.73 7.61 -2.31
N LEU A 246 1.70 8.02 -1.58
CA LEU A 246 1.15 7.31 -0.43
C LEU A 246 0.57 5.96 -0.84
N GLY A 247 0.94 4.90 -0.13
CA GLY A 247 0.27 3.61 -0.14
C GLY A 247 0.49 2.98 1.22
N THR A 248 -0.58 2.85 2.00
CA THR A 248 -0.45 2.46 3.41
C THR A 248 0.04 1.04 3.59
N ASP A 249 -0.28 0.16 2.65
CA ASP A 249 -0.17 -1.30 2.85
C ASP A 249 -0.72 -1.71 4.22
N SER A 250 -1.80 -1.03 4.65
CA SER A 250 -2.47 -1.42 5.88
C SER A 250 -3.03 -2.82 5.71
N ALA A 251 -2.43 -3.79 6.39
CA ALA A 251 -2.71 -5.20 6.22
C ALA A 251 -3.14 -5.83 7.56
N PRO A 252 -4.45 -5.79 7.87
CA PRO A 252 -4.96 -6.26 9.15
C PRO A 252 -4.88 -7.79 9.29
N HIS A 253 -4.45 -8.21 10.48
CA HIS A 253 -4.45 -9.59 10.94
C HIS A 253 -4.89 -9.64 12.41
N ALA A 254 -5.64 -10.66 12.77
CA ALA A 254 -5.98 -10.89 14.17
C ALA A 254 -4.72 -11.11 15.00
N THR A 255 -4.67 -10.58 16.21
CA THR A 255 -3.50 -10.62 17.12
C THR A 255 -2.94 -12.04 17.24
N HIS A 256 -3.80 -13.04 17.48
CA HIS A 256 -3.36 -14.44 17.64
C HIS A 256 -2.71 -15.03 16.38
N THR A 257 -2.97 -14.49 15.18
CA THR A 257 -2.33 -14.96 13.93
C THR A 257 -0.96 -14.34 13.70
N LYS A 258 -0.67 -13.22 14.34
CA LYS A 258 0.64 -12.59 14.33
C LYS A 258 1.54 -13.10 15.48
N GLU A 259 0.95 -13.41 16.62
CA GLU A 259 1.65 -13.84 17.84
C GLU A 259 1.75 -15.36 17.95
N ASN A 260 2.10 -16.01 16.85
CA ASN A 260 2.35 -17.45 16.81
C ASN A 260 3.56 -17.75 15.91
N ALA A 261 3.94 -19.03 15.81
CA ALA A 261 5.13 -19.46 15.06
C ALA A 261 5.03 -19.15 13.54
N CYS A 262 3.83 -19.09 12.97
CA CYS A 262 3.62 -18.71 11.58
C CYS A 262 3.84 -17.22 11.36
N GLY A 263 3.33 -16.36 12.26
CA GLY A 263 3.56 -14.92 12.27
C GLY A 263 3.10 -14.24 10.98
N CYS A 264 1.79 -14.04 10.79
CA CYS A 264 1.29 -13.37 9.58
C CYS A 264 1.98 -12.04 9.33
N ALA A 265 2.47 -11.82 8.09
CA ALA A 265 3.08 -10.57 7.67
C ALA A 265 2.01 -9.52 7.35
N GLY A 266 2.18 -8.32 7.91
CA GLY A 266 1.32 -7.17 7.67
C GLY A 266 1.22 -6.25 8.89
N CYS A 267 1.36 -4.95 8.68
CA CYS A 267 1.13 -3.92 9.71
C CYS A 267 -0.26 -3.31 9.51
N TYR A 268 -0.97 -3.05 10.59
CA TYR A 268 -2.24 -2.34 10.52
C TYR A 268 -2.04 -0.85 10.84
N SER A 269 -2.07 -0.02 9.82
CA SER A 269 -1.83 1.43 9.91
C SER A 269 -3.07 2.29 9.62
N ALA A 270 -4.15 1.73 9.05
CA ALA A 270 -5.34 2.49 8.66
C ALA A 270 -6.04 3.22 9.82
N HIS A 271 -5.85 2.79 11.07
CA HIS A 271 -6.41 3.45 12.26
C HIS A 271 -5.90 4.88 12.47
N ALA A 272 -4.67 5.18 12.01
CA ALA A 272 -3.97 6.46 12.17
C ALA A 272 -3.13 6.81 10.92
N ALA A 273 -3.61 6.44 9.73
CA ALA A 273 -2.81 6.45 8.51
C ALA A 273 -2.16 7.81 8.26
N LEU A 274 -2.95 8.88 8.25
CA LEU A 274 -2.45 10.22 7.91
C LEU A 274 -1.62 10.82 9.04
N GLU A 275 -1.96 10.54 10.29
CA GLU A 275 -1.18 10.92 11.47
C GLU A 275 0.23 10.31 11.42
N LEU A 276 0.34 9.03 11.06
CA LEU A 276 1.63 8.33 10.95
C LEU A 276 2.52 8.93 9.84
N TYR A 277 1.94 9.30 8.70
CA TYR A 277 2.70 10.04 7.68
C TYR A 277 3.11 11.43 8.17
N ALA A 278 2.21 12.15 8.87
CA ALA A 278 2.55 13.46 9.44
C ALA A 278 3.70 13.36 10.46
N GLU A 279 3.74 12.32 11.31
CA GLU A 279 4.88 12.05 12.21
C GLU A 279 6.19 11.90 11.41
N ALA A 280 6.17 11.07 10.36
CA ALA A 280 7.38 10.84 9.55
C ALA A 280 7.87 12.12 8.85
N PHE A 281 6.96 12.87 8.21
CA PHE A 281 7.29 14.10 7.50
C PHE A 281 7.70 15.24 8.45
N ALA A 282 7.05 15.34 9.63
CA ALA A 282 7.44 16.31 10.66
C ALA A 282 8.85 16.04 11.20
N ALA A 283 9.19 14.76 11.44
CA ALA A 283 10.49 14.37 11.98
C ALA A 283 11.67 14.79 11.07
N ILE A 284 11.45 14.88 9.75
CA ILE A 284 12.46 15.31 8.77
C ILE A 284 12.28 16.75 8.28
N GLY A 285 11.32 17.51 8.85
CA GLY A 285 11.07 18.91 8.49
C GLY A 285 10.46 19.10 7.09
N ALA A 286 9.74 18.11 6.56
CA ALA A 286 9.20 18.09 5.20
C ALA A 286 7.65 18.06 5.15
N LEU A 287 6.96 18.60 6.18
CA LEU A 287 5.49 18.64 6.21
C LEU A 287 4.86 19.34 5.00
N ASP A 288 5.58 20.30 4.39
CA ASP A 288 5.16 20.99 3.16
C ASP A 288 5.11 20.06 1.92
N LYS A 289 5.68 18.87 1.99
CA LYS A 289 5.63 17.85 0.93
C LYS A 289 4.50 16.84 1.11
N LEU A 290 3.91 16.76 2.30
CA LEU A 290 2.92 15.74 2.63
C LEU A 290 1.68 15.81 1.72
N GLU A 291 1.17 17.00 1.40
CA GLU A 291 -0.01 17.15 0.55
C GLU A 291 0.21 16.56 -0.85
N ALA A 292 1.33 16.94 -1.51
CA ALA A 292 1.63 16.41 -2.83
C ALA A 292 1.81 14.88 -2.83
N PHE A 293 2.54 14.36 -1.84
CA PHE A 293 2.76 12.92 -1.67
C PHE A 293 1.47 12.15 -1.42
N ALA A 294 0.56 12.68 -0.61
CA ALA A 294 -0.65 11.97 -0.18
C ALA A 294 -1.85 12.16 -1.12
N ALA A 295 -1.96 13.33 -1.78
CA ALA A 295 -3.18 13.70 -2.49
C ALA A 295 -2.99 13.98 -3.99
N PHE A 296 -1.78 14.32 -4.45
CA PHE A 296 -1.58 14.74 -5.85
C PHE A 296 -0.83 13.70 -6.68
N ASN A 297 0.33 13.26 -6.23
CA ASN A 297 1.25 12.45 -7.04
C ASN A 297 0.60 11.17 -7.58
N GLY A 298 -0.08 10.42 -6.71
CA GLY A 298 -0.75 9.19 -7.13
C GLY A 298 -1.95 9.45 -8.05
N ALA A 299 -2.78 10.47 -7.76
CA ALA A 299 -3.90 10.84 -8.62
C ALA A 299 -3.41 11.19 -10.04
N ASP A 300 -2.36 12.00 -10.13
CA ASP A 300 -1.73 12.39 -11.41
C ASP A 300 -1.15 11.16 -12.13
N PHE A 301 -0.45 10.27 -11.42
CA PHE A 301 0.11 9.03 -12.00
C PHE A 301 -1.00 8.14 -12.60
N TYR A 302 -2.09 7.93 -11.87
CA TYR A 302 -3.23 7.12 -12.36
C TYR A 302 -4.10 7.87 -13.39
N GLY A 303 -3.88 9.17 -13.61
CA GLY A 303 -4.68 9.99 -14.53
C GLY A 303 -6.09 10.26 -13.99
N LEU A 304 -6.24 10.28 -12.66
CA LEU A 304 -7.50 10.59 -11.99
C LEU A 304 -7.55 12.06 -11.54
N PRO A 305 -8.72 12.68 -11.49
CA PRO A 305 -8.83 14.03 -10.97
C PRO A 305 -8.39 14.07 -9.50
N ARG A 306 -7.67 15.13 -9.13
CA ARG A 306 -7.36 15.39 -7.71
C ARG A 306 -8.65 15.68 -6.94
N ASN A 307 -8.68 15.25 -5.68
CA ASN A 307 -9.81 15.54 -4.81
C ASN A 307 -9.93 17.06 -4.55
N THR A 308 -11.13 17.52 -4.20
CA THR A 308 -11.42 18.94 -3.91
C THR A 308 -11.74 19.17 -2.43
N GLU A 309 -12.11 18.13 -1.70
CA GLU A 309 -12.32 18.18 -0.26
C GLU A 309 -10.96 18.31 0.47
N THR A 310 -10.99 18.86 1.66
CA THR A 310 -9.80 19.01 2.51
C THR A 310 -9.94 18.21 3.80
N ILE A 311 -8.81 17.90 4.41
CA ILE A 311 -8.72 17.29 5.73
C ILE A 311 -7.73 18.09 6.57
N THR A 312 -8.02 18.26 7.85
CA THR A 312 -7.19 19.04 8.77
C THR A 312 -6.48 18.13 9.77
N LEU A 313 -5.16 18.23 9.80
CA LEU A 313 -4.34 17.68 10.87
C LEU A 313 -4.00 18.78 11.89
N GLN A 314 -4.04 18.45 13.16
CA GLN A 314 -3.66 19.34 14.23
C GLN A 314 -2.53 18.68 15.05
N GLN A 315 -1.53 19.47 15.41
CA GLN A 315 -0.50 19.03 16.34
C GLN A 315 -1.09 18.95 17.74
N LYS A 316 -1.65 17.79 18.07
CA LYS A 316 -2.30 17.46 19.33
C LYS A 316 -2.03 16.01 19.67
N ALA A 317 -1.30 15.80 20.76
CA ALA A 317 -0.93 14.46 21.20
C ALA A 317 -2.14 13.61 21.61
N TRP A 318 -2.08 12.33 21.27
CA TRP A 318 -3.06 11.32 21.68
C TRP A 318 -2.40 9.93 21.75
N GLN A 319 -2.99 9.05 22.55
CA GLN A 319 -2.47 7.70 22.72
C GLN A 319 -3.19 6.72 21.80
N VAL A 320 -2.43 5.94 21.03
CA VAL A 320 -2.98 4.88 20.20
C VAL A 320 -3.54 3.77 21.07
N PRO A 321 -4.79 3.31 20.87
CA PRO A 321 -5.32 2.15 21.57
C PRO A 321 -4.46 0.90 21.41
N HIS A 322 -4.46 0.03 22.42
CA HIS A 322 -3.70 -1.23 22.37
C HIS A 322 -4.28 -2.22 21.35
N SER A 323 -5.59 -2.19 21.11
CA SER A 323 -6.28 -3.06 20.15
C SER A 323 -7.51 -2.39 19.54
N TYR A 324 -7.94 -2.92 18.41
CA TYR A 324 -9.21 -2.62 17.77
C TYR A 324 -9.99 -3.91 17.49
N ALA A 325 -11.31 -3.81 17.44
CA ALA A 325 -12.16 -4.92 17.04
C ALA A 325 -11.88 -5.37 15.59
N PHE A 326 -11.84 -6.69 15.37
CA PHE A 326 -11.59 -7.30 14.07
C PHE A 326 -12.47 -8.55 13.89
N GLY A 327 -13.72 -8.33 13.53
CA GLY A 327 -14.74 -9.38 13.49
C GLY A 327 -15.04 -9.92 14.88
N GLU A 328 -14.75 -11.20 15.09
CA GLU A 328 -14.88 -11.89 16.40
C GLU A 328 -13.57 -11.86 17.22
N HIS A 329 -12.54 -11.21 16.69
CA HIS A 329 -11.22 -11.11 17.27
C HIS A 329 -10.84 -9.64 17.49
N GLU A 330 -9.62 -9.44 17.96
CA GLU A 330 -8.95 -8.15 18.03
C GLU A 330 -7.71 -8.15 17.14
N LEU A 331 -7.34 -6.97 16.65
CA LEU A 331 -6.05 -6.70 16.05
C LEU A 331 -5.29 -5.67 16.88
N SER A 332 -3.97 -5.79 16.92
CA SER A 332 -3.08 -4.77 17.48
C SER A 332 -2.62 -3.85 16.33
N PRO A 333 -2.84 -2.55 16.43
CA PRO A 333 -2.42 -1.60 15.41
C PRO A 333 -0.91 -1.32 15.47
N LEU A 334 -0.38 -0.74 14.41
CA LEU A 334 0.95 -0.12 14.45
C LEU A 334 0.98 0.96 15.54
N CYS A 335 2.07 1.10 16.29
CA CYS A 335 2.21 2.01 17.42
C CYS A 335 1.23 1.76 18.60
N ALA A 336 0.70 0.54 18.76
CA ALA A 336 -0.21 0.23 19.87
C ALA A 336 0.35 0.69 21.22
N GLY A 337 -0.42 1.52 21.96
CA GLY A 337 -0.02 2.08 23.24
C GLY A 337 1.02 3.20 23.19
N GLU A 338 1.48 3.61 22.00
CA GLU A 338 2.40 4.74 21.82
C GLU A 338 1.62 6.06 21.70
N GLU A 339 2.29 7.19 21.94
CA GLU A 339 1.75 8.53 21.76
C GLU A 339 2.13 9.07 20.38
N LEU A 340 1.15 9.50 19.59
CA LEU A 340 1.33 10.26 18.36
C LEU A 340 1.09 11.75 18.63
N GLN A 341 1.84 12.62 17.93
CA GLN A 341 1.78 14.06 18.11
C GLN A 341 0.75 14.74 17.21
N TRP A 342 0.29 14.06 16.17
CA TRP A 342 -0.66 14.58 15.20
C TRP A 342 -2.01 13.88 15.33
N THR A 343 -3.08 14.62 15.11
CA THR A 343 -4.48 14.14 15.11
C THR A 343 -5.21 14.72 13.92
N VAL A 344 -5.93 13.88 13.17
CA VAL A 344 -6.90 14.35 12.18
C VAL A 344 -8.16 14.84 12.91
N LEU A 345 -8.56 16.07 12.62
CA LEU A 345 -9.81 16.61 13.13
C LEU A 345 -10.98 15.97 12.38
N SER A 346 -11.90 15.34 13.12
CA SER A 346 -13.19 14.94 12.55
C SER A 346 -13.98 16.20 12.20
N GLU A 347 -14.52 16.28 10.99
CA GLU A 347 -15.54 17.28 10.68
C GLU A 347 -16.69 17.13 11.68
N GLN A 348 -17.10 18.25 12.28
CA GLN A 348 -18.23 18.31 13.22
C GLN A 348 -19.55 18.25 12.47
#